data_bdf2dd42f663aeed849682d6fa2f18b8
#
_entry.id   bdf2dd42f663aeed849682d6fa2f18b8
#
_cell.length_a   1.000
_cell.length_b   1.000
_cell.length_c   1.000
_cell.angle_alpha   90.00
_cell.angle_beta   90.00
_cell.angle_gamma   90.00
#
_symmetry.space_group_name_H-M   'P 1'
#
loop_
_entity.id
_entity.type
_entity.pdbx_description
1 polymer ?
#
loop_
_entity_poly.entity_id
_entity_poly.type
_entity_poly.pdbx_seq_one_letter_code
_entity_poly.pdbx_strand_id
1 'polypeptide(L)'
;MKNDLPSKIKRGKPTFIRIKANKKEMKYNNDNVRRQDRLLEEDRAYALLREGEYGVLSMTTPTGGVYGIPLNFVWDGQENIYIHCAPRGRKLDCIALYPEVSFCVIGNTHVVPEQFSTNYSSIVLTCRARTGLSPEERTHALR
;
A
#
# COMPACT_ATOMS: atom_id res chain seq x y z
N MET A 1 -13.04 13.31 -10.93
CA MET A 1 -13.83 14.00 -9.90
C MET A 1 -12.92 14.96 -9.15
N LYS A 2 -13.13 16.25 -9.31
CA LYS A 2 -12.50 17.22 -8.42
C LYS A 2 -13.31 17.25 -7.14
N ASN A 3 -12.75 16.75 -6.05
CA ASN A 3 -13.29 16.98 -4.73
C ASN A 3 -12.84 18.37 -4.29
N ASP A 4 -13.62 19.38 -4.62
CA ASP A 4 -13.44 20.71 -4.06
C ASP A 4 -13.86 20.66 -2.59
N LEU A 5 -12.90 20.35 -1.72
CA LEU A 5 -13.11 20.49 -0.28
C LEU A 5 -13.26 21.97 0.06
N PRO A 6 -14.30 22.34 0.82
CA PRO A 6 -14.45 23.72 1.26
C PRO A 6 -13.21 24.19 1.99
N SER A 7 -12.72 25.39 1.66
CA SER A 7 -11.49 25.99 2.17
C SER A 7 -11.42 26.23 3.69
N LYS A 8 -12.45 25.83 4.43
CA LYS A 8 -12.59 26.04 5.88
C LYS A 8 -12.54 24.77 6.75
N ILE A 9 -12.25 23.60 6.17
CA ILE A 9 -12.09 22.41 6.99
C ILE A 9 -10.69 22.47 7.62
N LYS A 10 -10.64 22.67 8.95
CA LYS A 10 -9.42 22.50 9.72
C LYS A 10 -8.98 21.06 9.55
N ARG A 11 -7.94 20.85 8.75
CA ARG A 11 -7.31 19.54 8.65
C ARG A 11 -6.72 19.23 10.03
N GLY A 12 -7.22 18.19 10.68
CA GLY A 12 -6.62 17.69 11.92
C GLY A 12 -5.16 17.27 11.67
N LYS A 13 -4.41 17.02 12.75
CA LYS A 13 -3.05 16.49 12.63
C LYS A 13 -3.05 15.23 11.79
N PRO A 14 -2.13 15.10 10.80
CA PRO A 14 -2.06 13.90 9.99
C PRO A 14 -1.77 12.67 10.86
N THR A 15 -2.31 11.54 10.45
CA THR A 15 -2.04 10.26 11.09
C THR A 15 -1.27 9.33 10.13
N PHE A 16 -0.75 8.26 10.68
CA PHE A 16 -0.01 7.27 9.92
C PHE A 16 -0.66 5.90 10.04
N ILE A 17 -0.67 5.18 8.93
CA ILE A 17 -0.95 3.76 8.90
C ILE A 17 0.38 3.05 8.70
N ARG A 18 0.66 2.06 9.53
CA ARG A 18 1.77 1.14 9.34
C ARG A 18 1.23 -0.17 8.80
N ILE A 19 1.79 -0.60 7.68
CA ILE A 19 1.50 -1.89 7.08
C ILE A 19 2.72 -2.77 7.28
N LYS A 20 2.51 -3.96 7.84
CA LYS A 20 3.55 -4.94 8.07
C LYS A 20 3.12 -6.29 7.52
N ALA A 21 4.06 -7.06 6.98
CA ALA A 21 3.78 -8.41 6.51
C ALA A 21 3.13 -9.26 7.60
N ASN A 22 2.17 -10.10 7.23
CA ASN A 22 1.44 -10.98 8.16
C ASN A 22 2.33 -12.02 8.83
N LYS A 23 3.43 -12.37 8.20
CA LYS A 23 4.44 -13.28 8.73
C LYS A 23 5.52 -12.51 9.47
N LYS A 24 6.25 -13.17 10.33
CA LYS A 24 7.32 -12.58 11.15
C LYS A 24 8.36 -11.80 10.34
N GLU A 25 8.54 -12.16 9.08
CA GLU A 25 9.43 -11.48 8.13
C GLU A 25 8.74 -11.31 6.79
N MET A 26 9.06 -10.24 6.10
CA MET A 26 8.63 -10.06 4.71
C MET A 26 9.34 -11.11 3.85
N LYS A 27 8.60 -11.95 3.17
CA LYS A 27 9.14 -13.01 2.30
C LYS A 27 8.71 -12.82 0.87
N TYR A 28 9.68 -12.89 -0.02
CA TYR A 28 9.45 -13.06 -1.43
C TYR A 28 8.93 -14.47 -1.70
N ASN A 29 7.72 -14.58 -2.28
CA ASN A 29 7.08 -15.84 -2.59
C ASN A 29 6.21 -15.71 -3.84
N ASN A 30 6.36 -16.63 -4.79
CA ASN A 30 5.63 -16.66 -6.04
C ASN A 30 4.86 -17.97 -6.26
N ASP A 31 4.67 -18.76 -5.24
CA ASP A 31 4.03 -20.10 -5.36
C ASP A 31 2.62 -20.01 -5.94
N ASN A 32 1.90 -18.92 -5.65
CA ASN A 32 0.53 -18.69 -6.11
C ASN A 32 0.43 -17.90 -7.42
N VAL A 33 1.56 -17.56 -8.03
CA VAL A 33 1.56 -16.83 -9.31
C VAL A 33 1.34 -17.80 -10.46
N ARG A 34 0.28 -17.59 -11.23
CA ARG A 34 -0.06 -18.45 -12.36
C ARG A 34 1.01 -18.45 -13.46
N ARG A 35 1.52 -17.28 -13.81
CA ARG A 35 2.50 -17.10 -14.88
C ARG A 35 3.93 -17.20 -14.33
N GLN A 36 4.39 -18.44 -14.12
CA GLN A 36 5.74 -18.70 -13.62
C GLN A 36 6.85 -18.26 -14.59
N ASP A 37 6.50 -18.05 -15.86
CA ASP A 37 7.40 -17.55 -16.89
C ASP A 37 7.61 -16.03 -16.83
N ARG A 38 6.87 -15.32 -15.98
CA ARG A 38 6.90 -13.86 -15.84
C ARG A 38 7.12 -13.38 -14.40
N LEU A 39 7.80 -14.17 -13.62
CA LEU A 39 8.10 -13.79 -12.25
C LEU A 39 9.06 -12.61 -12.21
N LEU A 40 8.77 -11.68 -11.33
CA LEU A 40 9.68 -10.59 -11.02
C LEU A 40 10.78 -11.12 -10.10
N GLU A 41 12.03 -10.83 -10.42
CA GLU A 41 13.14 -11.19 -9.56
C GLU A 41 13.06 -10.46 -8.22
N GLU A 42 13.57 -11.09 -7.17
CA GLU A 42 13.50 -10.58 -5.80
C GLU A 42 14.07 -9.17 -5.66
N ASP A 43 15.23 -8.91 -6.26
CA ASP A 43 15.89 -7.60 -6.26
C ASP A 43 14.99 -6.53 -6.85
N ARG A 44 14.28 -6.86 -7.93
CA ARG A 44 13.37 -5.94 -8.60
C ARG A 44 12.09 -5.72 -7.81
N ALA A 45 11.62 -6.72 -7.09
CA ALA A 45 10.48 -6.59 -6.18
C ALA A 45 10.80 -5.57 -5.08
N TYR A 46 11.96 -5.67 -4.46
CA TYR A 46 12.39 -4.70 -3.46
C TYR A 46 12.67 -3.31 -4.06
N ALA A 47 13.16 -3.25 -5.29
CA ALA A 47 13.33 -1.97 -5.99
C ALA A 47 11.99 -1.25 -6.20
N LEU A 48 10.92 -1.99 -6.51
CA LEU A 48 9.58 -1.40 -6.59
C LEU A 48 9.11 -0.80 -5.26
N LEU A 49 9.40 -1.47 -4.14
CA LEU A 49 9.08 -0.94 -2.82
C LEU A 49 9.87 0.33 -2.51
N ARG A 50 11.13 0.39 -2.93
CA ARG A 50 12.02 1.52 -2.68
C ARG A 50 11.70 2.72 -3.56
N GLU A 51 11.40 2.50 -4.82
CA GLU A 51 11.26 3.53 -5.85
C GLU A 51 9.80 3.88 -6.17
N GLY A 52 8.85 3.03 -5.79
CA GLY A 52 7.44 3.24 -6.06
C GLY A 52 6.89 4.48 -5.36
N GLU A 53 6.09 5.24 -6.08
CA GLU A 53 5.49 6.47 -5.57
C GLU A 53 4.15 6.20 -4.88
N TYR A 54 3.38 5.25 -5.41
CA TYR A 54 2.09 4.89 -4.86
C TYR A 54 1.81 3.40 -5.03
N GLY A 55 0.90 2.92 -4.22
CA GLY A 55 0.34 1.57 -4.31
C GLY A 55 -1.15 1.60 -4.06
N VAL A 56 -1.81 0.48 -4.29
CA VAL A 56 -3.23 0.32 -4.04
C VAL A 56 -3.42 -0.49 -2.77
N LEU A 57 -4.05 0.13 -1.78
CA LEU A 57 -4.43 -0.51 -0.52
C LEU A 57 -5.83 -1.09 -0.66
N SER A 58 -5.96 -2.40 -0.50
CA SER A 58 -7.23 -3.12 -0.59
C SER A 58 -7.64 -3.64 0.79
N MET A 59 -8.88 -3.33 1.16
CA MET A 59 -9.39 -3.51 2.52
C MET A 59 -10.78 -4.14 2.50
N THR A 60 -11.17 -4.69 3.63
CA THR A 60 -12.55 -5.10 3.89
C THR A 60 -13.30 -3.95 4.58
N THR A 61 -14.47 -3.63 4.09
CA THR A 61 -15.32 -2.58 4.69
C THR A 61 -16.03 -3.07 5.95
N PRO A 62 -16.50 -2.17 6.83
CA PRO A 62 -17.25 -2.56 8.02
C PRO A 62 -18.48 -3.43 7.76
N THR A 63 -19.06 -3.33 6.56
CA THR A 63 -20.23 -4.12 6.14
C THR A 63 -19.85 -5.43 5.43
N GLY A 64 -18.55 -5.76 5.35
CA GLY A 64 -18.07 -6.98 4.72
C GLY A 64 -17.80 -6.89 3.22
N GLY A 65 -17.96 -5.70 2.60
CA GLY A 65 -17.57 -5.46 1.22
C GLY A 65 -16.06 -5.23 1.07
N VAL A 66 -15.65 -4.86 -0.12
CA VAL A 66 -14.24 -4.59 -0.43
C VAL A 66 -14.04 -3.16 -0.89
N TYR A 67 -12.87 -2.61 -0.63
CA TYR A 67 -12.52 -1.23 -0.94
C TYR A 67 -11.04 -1.13 -1.27
N GLY A 68 -10.73 -0.57 -2.42
CA GLY A 68 -9.35 -0.35 -2.87
C GLY A 68 -9.11 1.11 -3.20
N ILE A 69 -7.97 1.67 -2.77
CA ILE A 69 -7.64 3.09 -2.97
C ILE A 69 -6.13 3.24 -3.23
N PRO A 70 -5.73 4.08 -4.21
CA PRO A 70 -4.33 4.41 -4.39
C PRO A 70 -3.84 5.37 -3.30
N LEU A 71 -2.65 5.10 -2.78
CA LEU A 71 -2.03 5.88 -1.71
C LEU A 71 -0.53 5.98 -1.92
N ASN A 72 0.04 7.14 -1.62
CA ASN A 72 1.48 7.27 -1.52
C ASN A 72 1.99 6.51 -0.28
N PHE A 73 3.20 6.01 -0.37
CA PHE A 73 3.78 5.23 0.70
C PHE A 73 5.28 5.44 0.81
N VAL A 74 5.83 5.06 1.94
CA VAL A 74 7.27 4.98 2.18
C VAL A 74 7.58 3.63 2.81
N TRP A 75 8.52 2.90 2.22
CA TRP A 75 9.06 1.67 2.79
C TRP A 75 10.29 1.99 3.64
N ASP A 76 10.39 1.39 4.83
CA ASP A 76 11.54 1.63 5.73
C ASP A 76 12.79 0.83 5.38
N GLY A 77 12.75 0.08 4.28
CA GLY A 77 13.84 -0.80 3.87
C GLY A 77 13.87 -2.13 4.61
N GLN A 78 12.92 -2.39 5.47
CA GLN A 78 12.82 -3.62 6.28
C GLN A 78 11.43 -4.24 6.15
N GLU A 79 10.60 -4.14 7.16
CA GLU A 79 9.32 -4.83 7.23
C GLU A 79 8.10 -3.91 7.14
N ASN A 80 8.30 -2.61 7.25
CA ASN A 80 7.21 -1.67 7.41
C ASN A 80 7.03 -0.74 6.22
N ILE A 81 5.78 -0.53 5.87
CA ILE A 81 5.35 0.49 4.93
C ILE A 81 4.49 1.48 5.69
N TYR A 82 4.76 2.76 5.49
CA TYR A 82 4.04 3.85 6.16
C TYR A 82 3.23 4.64 5.15
N ILE A 83 2.00 4.92 5.52
CA ILE A 83 1.06 5.73 4.74
C ILE A 83 0.61 6.89 5.62
N HIS A 84 0.80 8.09 5.09
CA HIS A 84 0.35 9.32 5.71
C HIS A 84 -1.08 9.63 5.27
N CYS A 85 -1.96 9.94 6.19
CA CYS A 85 -3.35 10.20 5.87
C CYS A 85 -4.03 11.14 6.88
N ALA A 86 -5.25 11.57 6.57
CA ALA A 86 -6.07 12.31 7.49
C ALA A 86 -6.42 11.47 8.73
N PRO A 87 -6.69 12.09 9.89
CA PRO A 87 -6.97 11.37 11.14
C PRO A 87 -8.32 10.66 11.17
N ARG A 88 -9.16 10.88 10.17
CA ARG A 88 -10.48 10.25 10.01
C ARG A 88 -10.69 9.90 8.56
N GLY A 89 -11.44 8.85 8.31
CA GLY A 89 -11.83 8.46 6.96
C GLY A 89 -12.16 6.99 6.83
N ARG A 90 -12.66 6.64 5.65
CA ARG A 90 -13.14 5.30 5.34
C ARG A 90 -12.07 4.22 5.53
N LYS A 91 -10.84 4.47 5.09
CA LYS A 91 -9.75 3.49 5.24
C LYS A 91 -9.42 3.18 6.70
N LEU A 92 -9.49 4.18 7.58
CA LEU A 92 -9.27 3.97 9.01
C LEU A 92 -10.38 3.14 9.65
N ASP A 93 -11.62 3.36 9.23
CA ASP A 93 -12.78 2.58 9.68
C ASP A 93 -12.65 1.11 9.25
N CYS A 94 -12.21 0.88 8.02
CA CYS A 94 -11.94 -0.48 7.51
C CYS A 94 -10.88 -1.18 8.35
N ILE A 95 -9.74 -0.53 8.56
CA ILE A 95 -8.59 -1.10 9.27
C ILE A 95 -8.91 -1.38 10.75
N ALA A 96 -9.72 -0.52 11.37
CA ALA A 96 -10.11 -0.68 12.77
C ALA A 96 -10.85 -2.00 13.01
N LEU A 97 -11.69 -2.43 12.08
CA LEU A 97 -12.44 -3.68 12.17
C LEU A 97 -11.73 -4.87 11.53
N TYR A 98 -11.11 -4.65 10.38
CA TYR A 98 -10.46 -5.70 9.60
C TYR A 98 -9.03 -5.27 9.25
N PRO A 99 -8.07 -5.55 10.13
CA PRO A 99 -6.68 -5.11 9.93
C PRO A 99 -5.93 -5.86 8.83
N GLU A 100 -6.45 -6.97 8.34
CA GLU A 100 -5.86 -7.71 7.23
C GLU A 100 -6.10 -6.95 5.93
N VAL A 101 -5.01 -6.61 5.24
CA VAL A 101 -5.04 -5.79 4.02
C VAL A 101 -4.12 -6.37 2.97
N SER A 102 -4.35 -5.98 1.71
CA SER A 102 -3.45 -6.24 0.61
C SER A 102 -2.92 -4.92 0.07
N PHE A 103 -1.64 -4.87 -0.24
CA PHE A 103 -1.01 -3.68 -0.82
C PHE A 103 -0.31 -4.06 -2.12
N CYS A 104 -0.69 -3.40 -3.22
CA CYS A 104 -0.15 -3.67 -4.54
C CYS A 104 0.62 -2.46 -5.05
N VAL A 105 1.89 -2.65 -5.38
CA VAL A 105 2.72 -1.62 -6.01
C VAL A 105 2.95 -1.98 -7.47
N ILE A 106 2.73 -1.02 -8.36
CA ILE A 106 2.86 -1.19 -9.80
C ILE A 106 3.91 -0.18 -10.29
N GLY A 107 4.81 -0.65 -11.13
CA GLY A 107 5.85 0.21 -11.71
C GLY A 107 6.22 -0.21 -13.12
N ASN A 108 7.06 0.61 -13.76
CA ASN A 108 7.59 0.35 -15.10
C ASN A 108 6.49 0.08 -16.14
N THR A 109 5.39 0.80 -16.05
CA THR A 109 4.24 0.61 -16.94
C THR A 109 4.54 1.17 -18.32
N HIS A 110 4.34 0.34 -19.33
CA HIS A 110 4.49 0.72 -20.73
C HIS A 110 3.41 0.03 -21.59
N VAL A 111 2.60 0.84 -22.24
CA VAL A 111 1.57 0.34 -23.17
C VAL A 111 2.22 0.01 -24.50
N VAL A 112 1.95 -1.18 -25.03
CA VAL A 112 2.42 -1.64 -26.35
C VAL A 112 1.21 -1.82 -27.26
N PRO A 113 0.74 -0.75 -27.94
CA PRO A 113 -0.50 -0.78 -28.72
C PRO A 113 -0.50 -1.84 -29.83
N GLU A 114 0.64 -2.05 -30.48
CA GLU A 114 0.79 -2.99 -31.58
C GLU A 114 0.54 -4.45 -31.16
N GLN A 115 0.72 -4.75 -29.89
CA GLN A 115 0.53 -6.08 -29.32
C GLN A 115 -0.73 -6.17 -28.46
N PHE A 116 -1.54 -5.12 -28.39
CA PHE A 116 -2.69 -5.03 -27.49
C PHE A 116 -2.35 -5.43 -26.06
N SER A 117 -1.17 -5.02 -25.59
CA SER A 117 -0.66 -5.39 -24.27
C SER A 117 -0.07 -4.22 -23.51
N THR A 118 0.13 -4.40 -22.21
CA THR A 118 0.81 -3.48 -21.35
C THR A 118 1.92 -4.21 -20.62
N ASN A 119 3.13 -3.70 -20.73
CA ASN A 119 4.27 -4.17 -19.93
C ASN A 119 4.28 -3.42 -18.60
N TYR A 120 4.38 -4.15 -17.50
CA TYR A 120 4.46 -3.58 -16.17
C TYR A 120 5.12 -4.55 -15.21
N SER A 121 5.58 -4.04 -14.09
CA SER A 121 6.01 -4.83 -12.95
C SER A 121 5.10 -4.54 -11.76
N SER A 122 4.76 -5.55 -11.01
CA SER A 122 3.92 -5.39 -9.83
C SER A 122 4.31 -6.36 -8.73
N ILE A 123 4.04 -5.95 -7.51
CA ILE A 123 4.13 -6.79 -6.32
C ILE A 123 2.85 -6.66 -5.53
N VAL A 124 2.45 -7.76 -4.90
CA VAL A 124 1.30 -7.80 -4.00
C VAL A 124 1.78 -8.27 -2.64
N LEU A 125 1.51 -7.45 -1.62
CA LEU A 125 1.88 -7.77 -0.24
C LEU A 125 0.63 -8.08 0.56
N THR A 126 0.65 -9.21 1.25
CA THR A 126 -0.37 -9.57 2.24
C THR A 126 0.10 -9.05 3.59
N CYS A 127 -0.65 -8.14 4.16
CA CYS A 127 -0.20 -7.32 5.27
C CYS A 127 -1.24 -7.20 6.37
N ARG A 128 -0.77 -6.73 7.52
CA ARG A 128 -1.60 -6.27 8.62
C ARG A 128 -1.36 -4.78 8.84
N ALA A 129 -2.44 -4.01 8.87
CA ALA A 129 -2.39 -2.56 9.05
C ALA A 129 -2.68 -2.18 10.50
N ARG A 130 -2.00 -1.15 10.97
CA ARG A 130 -2.20 -0.59 12.30
C ARG A 130 -2.15 0.93 12.25
N THR A 131 -2.97 1.55 13.07
CA THR A 131 -2.97 2.99 13.34
C THR A 131 -2.54 3.23 14.79
N GLY A 132 -2.59 4.48 15.24
CA GLY A 132 -2.25 4.82 16.63
C GLY A 132 -0.77 4.63 16.95
N LEU A 133 0.11 5.02 16.02
CA LEU A 133 1.55 4.90 16.19
C LEU A 133 2.06 5.78 17.34
N SER A 134 3.04 5.28 18.09
CA SER A 134 3.73 6.04 19.12
C SER A 134 4.49 7.23 18.50
N PRO A 135 4.89 8.25 19.30
CA PRO A 135 5.73 9.36 18.81
C PRO A 135 7.04 8.89 18.15
N GLU A 136 7.66 7.85 18.69
CA GLU A 136 8.88 7.26 18.14
C GLU A 136 8.63 6.61 16.77
N GLU A 137 7.56 5.83 16.64
CA GLU A 137 7.15 5.23 15.37
C GLU A 137 6.84 6.28 14.32
N ARG A 138 6.20 7.40 14.70
CA ARG A 138 5.93 8.51 13.79
C ARG A 138 7.21 9.19 13.33
N THR A 139 8.17 9.36 14.22
CA THR A 139 9.47 9.93 13.86
C THR A 139 10.20 9.04 12.87
N HIS A 140 10.14 7.73 13.06
CA HIS A 140 10.71 6.76 12.13
C HIS A 140 10.02 6.82 10.75
N ALA A 141 8.72 6.97 10.72
CA ALA A 141 7.94 7.07 9.48
C ALA A 141 8.25 8.33 8.66
N LEU A 142 8.74 9.40 9.30
CA LEU A 142 9.09 10.67 8.65
C LEU A 142 10.52 10.70 8.09
N ARG A 143 11.32 9.72 8.37
CA ARG A 143 12.71 9.62 7.90
C ARG A 143 12.77 8.87 6.57
#